data_65aab026d087fddc09a93464d50d6bcb
#
_entry.id   65aab026d087fddc09a93464d50d6bcb
#
_cell.length_a   1.000
_cell.length_b   1.000
_cell.length_c   1.000
_cell.angle_alpha   90.00
_cell.angle_beta   90.00
_cell.angle_gamma   90.00
#
_symmetry.space_group_name_H-M   'P 1'
#
loop_
_entity.id
_entity.type
_entity.pdbx_description
1 polymer ?
#
loop_
_entity_poly.entity_id
_entity_poly.type
_entity_poly.pdbx_seq_one_letter_code
_entity_poly.pdbx_strand_id
1 'polypeptide(L)'
;MIKEITESEALDFVKQTDHKEEWHTDFYYWKKHLIVLKNWPWLKKFYRGGKWIGHFDDKLNGVYWYNIKGDEMYDGFLISSKPGVGIKLGRWLEKNIDYKTNWSCCDRKYIKFNERLGFEIKSTDNIENREVILLCR
;
A
#
# COMPACT_ATOMS: atom_id res chain seq x y z
N MET A 1 -7.67 -15.14 8.49
CA MET A 1 -6.33 -15.11 9.09
C MET A 1 -5.40 -14.23 8.27
N ILE A 2 -4.61 -13.43 8.94
CA ILE A 2 -3.62 -12.57 8.26
C ILE A 2 -2.22 -12.98 8.71
N LYS A 3 -1.30 -13.15 7.76
CA LYS A 3 0.09 -13.50 8.04
C LYS A 3 1.04 -12.95 6.99
N GLU A 4 2.33 -12.91 7.32
CA GLU A 4 3.37 -12.57 6.36
C GLU A 4 3.42 -13.63 5.25
N ILE A 5 3.58 -13.16 4.02
CA ILE A 5 3.72 -14.01 2.83
C ILE A 5 4.95 -13.59 2.04
N THR A 6 5.36 -14.41 1.10
CA THR A 6 6.46 -14.08 0.20
C THR A 6 6.01 -13.12 -0.91
N GLU A 7 6.96 -12.38 -1.48
CA GLU A 7 6.68 -11.55 -2.65
C GLU A 7 6.13 -12.38 -3.81
N SER A 8 6.68 -13.58 -4.02
CA SER A 8 6.20 -14.49 -5.07
C SER A 8 4.72 -14.84 -4.90
N GLU A 9 4.31 -15.20 -3.68
CA GLU A 9 2.90 -15.49 -3.37
C GLU A 9 2.01 -14.27 -3.61
N ALA A 10 2.47 -13.10 -3.19
CA ALA A 10 1.72 -11.84 -3.37
C ALA A 10 1.54 -11.51 -4.84
N LEU A 11 2.62 -11.56 -5.62
CA LEU A 11 2.57 -11.20 -7.05
C LEU A 11 1.78 -12.21 -7.87
N ASP A 12 1.83 -13.50 -7.53
CA ASP A 12 0.98 -14.52 -8.16
C ASP A 12 -0.49 -14.23 -7.92
N PHE A 13 -0.85 -13.84 -6.70
CA PHE A 13 -2.22 -13.42 -6.39
C PHE A 13 -2.65 -12.21 -7.23
N VAL A 14 -1.80 -11.19 -7.31
CA VAL A 14 -2.11 -9.97 -8.07
C VAL A 14 -2.37 -10.30 -9.55
N LYS A 15 -1.58 -11.19 -10.14
CA LYS A 15 -1.75 -11.61 -11.54
C LYS A 15 -3.09 -12.31 -11.80
N GLN A 16 -3.65 -12.95 -10.80
CA GLN A 16 -4.93 -13.67 -10.91
C GLN A 16 -6.14 -12.76 -10.71
N THR A 17 -5.93 -11.53 -10.21
CA THR A 17 -7.03 -10.59 -9.99
C THR A 17 -7.30 -9.77 -11.24
N ASP A 18 -8.56 -9.33 -11.39
CA ASP A 18 -8.99 -8.54 -12.55
C ASP A 18 -8.92 -7.04 -12.25
N HIS A 19 -7.70 -6.52 -12.06
CA HIS A 19 -7.44 -5.10 -11.86
C HIS A 19 -6.66 -4.48 -13.02
N LYS A 20 -6.87 -5.00 -14.24
CA LYS A 20 -6.04 -4.69 -15.42
C LYS A 20 -6.02 -3.22 -15.84
N GLU A 21 -7.06 -2.48 -15.50
CA GLU A 21 -7.16 -1.07 -15.84
C GLU A 21 -6.55 -0.13 -14.80
N GLU A 22 -6.12 -0.66 -13.68
CA GLU A 22 -5.55 0.15 -12.62
C GLU A 22 -4.03 0.24 -12.76
N TRP A 23 -3.49 1.45 -12.75
CA TRP A 23 -2.06 1.70 -12.94
C TRP A 23 -1.16 0.98 -11.92
N HIS A 24 -1.71 0.64 -10.79
CA HIS A 24 -0.96 -0.02 -9.72
C HIS A 24 -1.04 -1.55 -9.76
N THR A 25 -1.51 -2.16 -10.84
CA THR A 25 -1.56 -3.62 -10.97
C THR A 25 -0.18 -4.23 -11.21
N ASP A 26 0.76 -3.45 -11.71
CA ASP A 26 2.17 -3.84 -11.77
C ASP A 26 2.88 -3.24 -10.57
N PHE A 27 3.25 -4.08 -9.63
CA PHE A 27 3.90 -3.64 -8.39
C PHE A 27 5.18 -2.86 -8.63
N TYR A 28 6.03 -3.30 -9.55
CA TYR A 28 7.30 -2.63 -9.81
C TYR A 28 7.11 -1.28 -10.48
N TYR A 29 6.15 -1.17 -11.38
CA TYR A 29 5.78 0.10 -11.97
C TYR A 29 5.20 1.06 -10.93
N TRP A 30 4.26 0.59 -10.12
CA TRP A 30 3.66 1.39 -9.05
C TRP A 30 4.72 1.89 -8.08
N LYS A 31 5.63 1.01 -7.66
CA LYS A 31 6.65 1.33 -6.65
C LYS A 31 7.59 2.46 -7.08
N LYS A 32 7.77 2.67 -8.38
CA LYS A 32 8.63 3.76 -8.90
C LYS A 32 8.17 5.14 -8.48
N HIS A 33 6.90 5.34 -8.11
CA HIS A 33 6.46 6.64 -7.63
C HIS A 33 7.27 7.12 -6.42
N LEU A 34 7.77 6.19 -5.60
CA LEU A 34 8.57 6.53 -4.41
C LEU A 34 9.86 7.27 -4.76
N ILE A 35 10.38 7.13 -5.98
CA ILE A 35 11.63 7.76 -6.40
C ILE A 35 11.43 8.90 -7.39
N VAL A 36 10.24 9.07 -7.96
CA VAL A 36 9.97 10.14 -8.93
C VAL A 36 9.19 11.32 -8.35
N LEU A 37 8.52 11.16 -7.22
CA LEU A 37 7.79 12.24 -6.56
C LEU A 37 8.76 13.30 -6.05
N LYS A 38 8.60 14.53 -6.54
CA LYS A 38 9.52 15.63 -6.24
C LYS A 38 9.25 16.29 -4.90
N ASN A 39 7.98 16.34 -4.49
CA ASN A 39 7.58 17.04 -3.27
C ASN A 39 7.87 16.23 -2.00
N TRP A 40 8.13 14.93 -2.14
CA TRP A 40 8.33 14.03 -1.00
C TRP A 40 9.59 13.20 -1.16
N PRO A 41 10.78 13.83 -1.20
CA PRO A 41 12.02 13.12 -1.48
C PRO A 41 12.41 12.09 -0.41
N TRP A 42 11.89 12.23 0.82
CA TRP A 42 12.16 11.26 1.89
C TRP A 42 11.51 9.90 1.65
N LEU A 43 10.54 9.80 0.74
CA LEU A 43 9.91 8.52 0.41
C LEU A 43 10.85 7.58 -0.33
N LYS A 44 11.95 8.08 -0.92
CA LYS A 44 12.94 7.26 -1.62
C LYS A 44 13.50 6.14 -0.76
N LYS A 45 13.59 6.35 0.54
CA LYS A 45 14.11 5.34 1.47
C LYS A 45 13.26 4.08 1.52
N PHE A 46 11.97 4.16 1.16
CA PHE A 46 11.06 3.03 1.17
C PHE A 46 11.05 2.23 -0.13
N TYR A 47 11.79 2.68 -1.15
CA TYR A 47 11.83 2.01 -2.45
C TYR A 47 12.42 0.61 -2.37
N ARG A 48 13.46 0.42 -1.54
CA ARG A 48 14.14 -0.86 -1.40
C ARG A 48 13.69 -1.59 -0.16
N GLY A 49 13.53 -2.92 -0.30
CA GLY A 49 13.07 -3.77 0.77
C GLY A 49 11.55 -3.83 0.85
N GLY A 50 11.06 -4.12 2.04
CA GLY A 50 9.64 -4.25 2.28
C GLY A 50 9.20 -5.68 2.48
N LYS A 51 7.97 -5.81 2.95
CA LYS A 51 7.35 -7.09 3.28
C LYS A 51 5.92 -7.12 2.77
N TRP A 52 5.36 -8.31 2.70
CA TRP A 52 3.99 -8.54 2.30
C TRP A 52 3.23 -9.25 3.39
N ILE A 53 1.97 -8.87 3.57
CA ILE A 53 1.01 -9.64 4.35
C ILE A 53 -0.13 -10.08 3.45
N GLY A 54 -0.74 -11.21 3.79
CA GLY A 54 -1.86 -11.77 3.07
C GLY A 54 -3.01 -12.10 3.99
N HIS A 55 -4.22 -11.95 3.49
CA HIS A 55 -5.44 -12.37 4.16
C HIS A 55 -5.94 -13.67 3.55
N PHE A 56 -6.23 -14.63 4.41
CA PHE A 56 -6.68 -15.98 4.02
C PHE A 56 -8.03 -16.29 4.63
N ASP A 57 -8.92 -16.82 3.80
CA ASP A 57 -10.04 -17.67 4.22
C ASP A 57 -9.65 -19.11 3.87
N ASP A 58 -10.25 -19.73 2.86
CA ASP A 58 -9.80 -21.01 2.33
C ASP A 58 -8.55 -20.86 1.46
N LYS A 59 -8.39 -19.68 0.86
CA LYS A 59 -7.27 -19.31 0.01
C LYS A 59 -6.91 -17.84 0.23
N LEU A 60 -5.76 -17.43 -0.32
CA LEU A 60 -5.33 -16.04 -0.31
C LEU A 60 -6.33 -15.17 -1.07
N ASN A 61 -6.85 -14.13 -0.43
CA ASN A 61 -7.86 -13.24 -1.01
C ASN A 61 -7.56 -11.75 -0.86
N GLY A 62 -6.40 -11.41 -0.34
CA GLY A 62 -5.93 -10.05 -0.27
C GLY A 62 -4.47 -9.98 0.09
N VAL A 63 -3.76 -8.99 -0.43
CA VAL A 63 -2.33 -8.75 -0.16
C VAL A 63 -2.10 -7.28 0.09
N TYR A 64 -1.11 -6.99 0.92
CA TYR A 64 -0.70 -5.62 1.24
C TYR A 64 0.80 -5.55 1.41
N TRP A 65 1.44 -4.58 0.74
CA TRP A 65 2.86 -4.32 0.86
C TRP A 65 3.12 -3.19 1.84
N TYR A 66 4.16 -3.34 2.66
CA TYR A 66 4.62 -2.29 3.55
C TYR A 66 6.14 -2.34 3.71
N ASN A 67 6.72 -1.23 4.15
CA ASN A 67 8.15 -1.14 4.41
C ASN A 67 8.39 -0.27 5.64
N ILE A 68 9.38 -0.65 6.45
CA ILE A 68 9.77 0.07 7.66
C ILE A 68 11.22 0.51 7.53
N LYS A 69 11.45 1.77 7.83
CA LYS A 69 12.79 2.36 7.93
C LYS A 69 12.86 3.17 9.24
N GLY A 70 13.61 2.64 10.22
CA GLY A 70 13.62 3.24 11.55
C GLY A 70 12.24 3.13 12.21
N ASP A 71 11.69 4.28 12.61
CA ASP A 71 10.37 4.37 13.24
C ASP A 71 9.28 4.85 12.28
N GLU A 72 9.57 4.88 10.99
CA GLU A 72 8.62 5.24 9.95
C GLU A 72 8.23 4.02 9.12
N MET A 73 6.94 3.93 8.80
CA MET A 73 6.39 2.91 7.92
C MET A 73 5.77 3.55 6.68
N TYR A 74 5.97 2.93 5.53
CA TYR A 74 5.22 3.23 4.31
C TYR A 74 4.42 1.98 3.94
N ASP A 75 3.13 2.16 3.66
CA ASP A 75 2.31 1.11 3.09
C ASP A 75 1.58 1.64 1.85
N GLY A 76 1.17 0.74 0.97
CA GLY A 76 0.54 1.25 -0.21
C GLY A 76 -0.06 0.23 -1.15
N PHE A 77 0.64 -0.76 -1.55
CA PHE A 77 0.13 -1.66 -2.59
C PHE A 77 -0.86 -2.68 -1.99
N LEU A 78 -2.15 -2.37 -2.09
CA LEU A 78 -3.22 -3.16 -1.52
C LEU A 78 -4.15 -3.67 -2.61
N ILE A 79 -4.26 -4.97 -2.75
CA ILE A 79 -5.17 -5.62 -3.70
C ILE A 79 -5.97 -6.70 -2.97
N SER A 80 -7.28 -6.69 -3.13
CA SER A 80 -8.14 -7.72 -2.55
C SER A 80 -9.23 -8.16 -3.53
N SER A 81 -9.64 -9.42 -3.40
CA SER A 81 -10.71 -10.02 -4.22
C SER A 81 -12.06 -10.06 -3.50
N LYS A 82 -12.12 -9.63 -2.23
CA LYS A 82 -13.34 -9.63 -1.42
C LYS A 82 -13.55 -8.29 -0.73
N PRO A 83 -14.80 -7.81 -0.62
CA PRO A 83 -15.11 -6.61 0.18
C PRO A 83 -14.69 -6.77 1.64
N GLY A 84 -14.19 -5.69 2.24
CA GLY A 84 -13.81 -5.65 3.65
C GLY A 84 -12.41 -6.19 3.98
N VAL A 85 -11.78 -6.94 3.08
CA VAL A 85 -10.44 -7.49 3.31
C VAL A 85 -9.40 -6.38 3.40
N GLY A 86 -9.50 -5.35 2.57
CA GLY A 86 -8.57 -4.22 2.61
C GLY A 86 -8.55 -3.50 3.95
N ILE A 87 -9.71 -3.27 4.56
CA ILE A 87 -9.80 -2.67 5.90
C ILE A 87 -9.15 -3.58 6.95
N LYS A 88 -9.37 -4.87 6.87
CA LYS A 88 -8.77 -5.83 7.80
C LYS A 88 -7.24 -5.82 7.71
N LEU A 89 -6.70 -5.79 6.50
CA LEU A 89 -5.26 -5.72 6.28
C LEU A 89 -4.66 -4.40 6.81
N GLY A 90 -5.29 -3.27 6.52
CA GLY A 90 -4.83 -1.98 7.01
C GLY A 90 -4.84 -1.85 8.53
N ARG A 91 -5.89 -2.36 9.18
CA ARG A 91 -5.98 -2.39 10.64
C ARG A 91 -4.97 -3.34 11.27
N TRP A 92 -4.69 -4.45 10.61
CA TRP A 92 -3.68 -5.38 11.09
C TRP A 92 -2.29 -4.73 11.15
N LEU A 93 -1.91 -3.98 10.12
CA LEU A 93 -0.63 -3.25 10.11
C LEU A 93 -0.57 -2.25 11.28
N GLU A 94 -1.63 -1.46 11.45
CA GLU A 94 -1.69 -0.49 12.54
C GLU A 94 -1.51 -1.15 13.91
N LYS A 95 -2.13 -2.30 14.11
CA LYS A 95 -2.15 -3.00 15.40
C LYS A 95 -0.88 -3.80 15.68
N ASN A 96 -0.25 -4.37 14.65
CA ASN A 96 0.79 -5.37 14.83
C ASN A 96 2.22 -4.87 14.53
N ILE A 97 2.35 -3.70 13.91
CA ILE A 97 3.65 -3.14 13.54
C ILE A 97 3.90 -1.86 14.34
N ASP A 98 5.05 -1.78 14.99
CA ASP A 98 5.46 -0.59 15.73
C ASP A 98 6.01 0.47 14.79
N TYR A 99 5.45 1.68 14.84
CA TYR A 99 5.94 2.84 14.10
C TYR A 99 5.51 4.12 14.82
N LYS A 100 6.21 5.21 14.57
CA LYS A 100 5.78 6.55 15.01
C LYS A 100 4.97 7.25 13.94
N THR A 101 5.35 7.07 12.68
CA THR A 101 4.69 7.72 11.54
C THR A 101 4.47 6.70 10.44
N ASN A 102 3.25 6.67 9.91
CA ASN A 102 2.89 5.81 8.80
C ASN A 102 2.50 6.67 7.59
N TRP A 103 3.26 6.55 6.52
CA TRP A 103 3.01 7.23 5.26
C TRP A 103 2.32 6.30 4.28
N SER A 104 1.48 6.87 3.42
CA SER A 104 0.88 6.17 2.30
C SER A 104 0.59 7.14 1.16
N CYS A 105 0.40 6.63 -0.05
CA CYS A 105 -0.05 7.40 -1.19
C CYS A 105 -1.26 6.73 -1.82
N CYS A 106 -2.17 7.53 -2.35
CA CYS A 106 -3.33 6.98 -3.04
C CYS A 106 -3.84 7.94 -4.13
N ASP A 107 -4.71 7.41 -5.00
CA ASP A 107 -5.55 8.22 -5.86
C ASP A 107 -6.69 8.84 -5.04
N ARG A 108 -7.24 9.96 -5.54
CA ARG A 108 -8.34 10.67 -4.87
C ARG A 108 -9.54 9.77 -4.56
N LYS A 109 -9.84 8.81 -5.42
CA LYS A 109 -10.97 7.89 -5.22
C LYS A 109 -10.83 7.00 -3.98
N TYR A 110 -9.62 6.86 -3.43
CA TYR A 110 -9.36 6.03 -2.26
C TYR A 110 -9.20 6.82 -0.96
N ILE A 111 -9.44 8.14 -0.97
CA ILE A 111 -9.29 8.97 0.23
C ILE A 111 -10.20 8.48 1.36
N LYS A 112 -11.48 8.24 1.08
CA LYS A 112 -12.42 7.80 2.11
C LYS A 112 -12.03 6.47 2.72
N PHE A 113 -11.54 5.53 1.91
CA PHE A 113 -11.03 4.26 2.38
C PHE A 113 -9.89 4.46 3.37
N ASN A 114 -8.93 5.30 3.03
CA ASN A 114 -7.76 5.56 3.87
C ASN A 114 -8.12 6.35 5.13
N GLU A 115 -9.07 7.27 5.05
CA GLU A 115 -9.55 7.99 6.22
C GLU A 115 -10.19 7.04 7.25
N ARG A 116 -10.88 6.00 6.79
CA ARG A 116 -11.41 4.96 7.68
C ARG A 116 -10.31 4.20 8.42
N LEU A 117 -9.10 4.17 7.88
CA LEU A 117 -7.93 3.57 8.51
C LEU A 117 -7.15 4.56 9.38
N GLY A 118 -7.63 5.79 9.54
CA GLY A 118 -7.00 6.81 10.38
C GLY A 118 -6.01 7.71 9.65
N PHE A 119 -5.89 7.60 8.34
CA PHE A 119 -5.00 8.48 7.58
C PHE A 119 -5.60 9.88 7.39
N GLU A 120 -4.73 10.88 7.36
CA GLU A 120 -5.06 12.27 7.03
C GLU A 120 -4.29 12.69 5.78
N ILE A 121 -4.91 13.55 4.96
CA ILE A 121 -4.25 14.13 3.78
C ILE A 121 -3.20 15.13 4.24
N LYS A 122 -1.98 15.00 3.71
CA LYS A 122 -0.89 15.93 4.01
C LYS A 122 -0.53 16.82 2.83
N SER A 123 -0.52 16.27 1.61
CA SER A 123 -0.03 17.00 0.44
C SER A 123 -0.46 16.29 -0.84
N THR A 124 -0.26 16.94 -1.98
CA THR A 124 -0.49 16.36 -3.29
C THR A 124 0.70 16.58 -4.21
N ASP A 125 0.87 15.70 -5.18
CA ASP A 125 1.86 15.82 -6.25
C ASP A 125 1.28 15.21 -7.53
N ASN A 126 1.98 15.31 -8.63
CA ASN A 126 1.56 14.78 -9.91
C ASN A 126 2.64 13.91 -10.52
N ILE A 127 2.23 12.77 -11.08
CA ILE A 127 3.07 11.90 -11.89
C ILE A 127 2.37 11.72 -13.23
N GLU A 128 3.01 12.15 -14.32
CA GLU A 128 2.49 11.98 -15.68
C GLU A 128 1.00 12.37 -15.81
N ASN A 129 0.65 13.57 -15.37
CA ASN A 129 -0.72 14.11 -15.36
C ASN A 129 -1.70 13.39 -14.43
N ARG A 130 -1.21 12.56 -13.52
CA ARG A 130 -2.04 11.94 -12.50
C ARG A 130 -1.73 12.52 -11.13
N GLU A 131 -2.78 12.89 -10.41
CA GLU A 131 -2.67 13.35 -9.03
C GLU A 131 -2.34 12.18 -8.10
N VAL A 132 -1.37 12.41 -7.21
CA VAL A 132 -1.03 11.47 -6.14
C VAL A 132 -1.20 12.20 -4.81
N ILE A 133 -1.88 11.58 -3.87
CA ILE A 133 -2.18 12.17 -2.57
C ILE A 133 -1.34 11.49 -1.51
N LEU A 134 -0.58 12.29 -0.75
CA LEU A 134 0.21 11.82 0.39
C LEU A 134 -0.65 11.81 1.64
N LEU A 135 -0.63 10.69 2.32
CA LEU A 135 -1.39 10.43 3.54
C LEU A 135 -0.44 10.09 4.69
N CYS A 136 -0.89 10.38 5.91
CA CYS A 136 -0.14 10.08 7.13
C CYS A 136 -1.09 9.69 8.27
N ARG A 137 -0.67 8.75 9.07
CA ARG A 137 -1.32 8.41 10.34
C ARG A 137 -0.33 8.08 11.45
#